data_0e31d0285d700ded3b1054e5d860763c
#
_entry.id   0e31d0285d700ded3b1054e5d860763c
#
_cell.length_a   1.000
_cell.length_b   1.000
_cell.length_c   1.000
_cell.angle_alpha   90.00
_cell.angle_beta   90.00
_cell.angle_gamma   90.00
#
_symmetry.space_group_name_H-M   'P 1'
#
loop_
_entity.id
_entity.type
_entity.pdbx_description
1 polymer ?
#
loop_
_entity_poly.entity_id
_entity_poly.type
_entity_poly.pdbx_seq_one_letter_code
_entity_poly.pdbx_strand_id
1 'polypeptide(L)'
;MKKFLITGGSGFIGTNFINLISKKNIKILNIDKISKISTLEKYKKILKKKNYTFKKYNLSDKNKTYKIINSFKPDAIINFAAESHVDRSISDPIYFISNNINSSTNIFFAYKEYYKKKKIKLYHISTDEVYGSKKKGSSVENDKYDPSSPYSASKASTDLIAKAFNRTYNTEIKIL
;
A
#
# COMPACT_ATOMS: atom_id res chain seq x y z
N MET A 1 2.25 23.30 0.75
CA MET A 1 2.51 22.14 -0.13
C MET A 1 2.03 20.88 0.58
N LYS A 2 1.10 20.11 -0.02
CA LYS A 2 0.61 18.84 0.54
C LYS A 2 1.73 17.79 0.58
N LYS A 3 1.70 16.91 1.58
CA LYS A 3 2.68 15.84 1.79
C LYS A 3 2.02 14.48 1.59
N PHE A 4 2.49 13.69 0.63
CA PHE A 4 2.00 12.33 0.40
C PHE A 4 3.07 11.31 0.76
N LEU A 5 2.69 10.37 1.62
CA LEU A 5 3.48 9.19 1.90
C LEU A 5 2.97 8.06 1.02
N ILE A 6 3.87 7.49 0.23
CA ILE A 6 3.57 6.40 -0.69
C ILE A 6 4.41 5.20 -0.31
N THR A 7 3.79 4.04 -0.21
CA THR A 7 4.50 2.78 0.04
C THR A 7 4.35 1.88 -1.18
N GLY A 8 5.38 1.09 -1.49
CA GLY A 8 5.39 0.30 -2.72
C GLY A 8 5.52 1.14 -4.00
N GLY A 9 5.97 2.40 -3.85
CA GLY A 9 6.06 3.35 -4.96
C GLY A 9 7.17 3.03 -5.97
N SER A 10 7.97 1.99 -5.76
CA SER A 10 8.98 1.50 -6.71
C SER A 10 8.46 0.37 -7.59
N GLY A 11 7.27 -0.14 -7.33
CA GLY A 11 6.55 -1.08 -8.18
C GLY A 11 5.95 -0.39 -9.42
N PHE A 12 5.39 -1.16 -10.35
CA PHE A 12 4.87 -0.66 -11.61
C PHE A 12 3.80 0.43 -11.43
N ILE A 13 2.74 0.13 -10.68
CA ILE A 13 1.63 1.08 -10.47
C ILE A 13 2.11 2.29 -9.66
N GLY A 14 2.82 2.04 -8.54
CA GLY A 14 3.30 3.10 -7.65
C GLY A 14 4.24 4.09 -8.35
N THR A 15 5.13 3.61 -9.21
CA THR A 15 6.06 4.47 -9.96
C THR A 15 5.32 5.35 -10.97
N ASN A 16 4.33 4.80 -11.68
CA ASN A 16 3.51 5.58 -12.63
C ASN A 16 2.67 6.63 -11.89
N PHE A 17 2.08 6.27 -10.76
CA PHE A 17 1.37 7.22 -9.91
C PHE A 17 2.28 8.36 -9.42
N ILE A 18 3.47 8.03 -8.90
CA ILE A 18 4.46 9.04 -8.48
C ILE A 18 4.86 9.95 -9.64
N ASN A 19 5.07 9.39 -10.84
CA ASN A 19 5.40 10.19 -12.02
C ASN A 19 4.30 11.23 -12.32
N LEU A 20 3.04 10.82 -12.26
CA LEU A 20 1.88 11.69 -12.48
C LEU A 20 1.84 12.84 -11.45
N ILE A 21 1.88 12.51 -10.15
CA ILE A 21 1.72 13.51 -9.10
C ILE A 21 2.97 14.34 -8.84
N SER A 22 4.15 13.88 -9.23
CA SER A 22 5.43 14.60 -9.06
C SER A 22 5.51 15.91 -9.86
N LYS A 23 4.61 16.08 -10.83
CA LYS A 23 4.46 17.33 -11.61
C LYS A 23 3.64 18.39 -10.85
N LYS A 24 2.99 18.00 -9.75
CA LYS A 24 2.13 18.88 -8.93
C LYS A 24 2.91 19.42 -7.73
N ASN A 25 2.36 20.45 -7.07
CA ASN A 25 2.94 21.00 -5.83
C ASN A 25 2.67 20.09 -4.62
N ILE A 26 3.27 18.89 -4.64
CA ILE A 26 3.12 17.84 -3.62
C ILE A 26 4.52 17.38 -3.22
N LYS A 27 4.80 17.32 -1.91
CA LYS A 27 6.01 16.69 -1.38
C LYS A 27 5.75 15.20 -1.21
N ILE A 28 6.58 14.36 -1.82
CA ILE A 28 6.41 12.91 -1.87
C ILE A 28 7.51 12.25 -1.06
N LEU A 29 7.11 11.39 -0.12
CA LEU A 29 7.99 10.40 0.50
C LEU A 29 7.59 9.02 0.01
N ASN A 30 8.45 8.38 -0.78
CA ASN A 30 8.27 6.99 -1.22
C ASN A 30 9.05 6.05 -0.31
N ILE A 31 8.37 5.03 0.21
CA ILE A 31 8.96 3.96 1.01
C ILE A 31 8.79 2.65 0.24
N ASP A 32 9.90 1.96 0.01
CA ASP A 32 9.90 0.66 -0.67
C ASP A 32 11.07 -0.18 -0.21
N LYS A 33 10.92 -1.50 -0.15
CA LYS A 33 12.03 -2.42 0.14
C LYS A 33 12.93 -2.67 -1.06
N ILE A 34 12.46 -2.29 -2.26
CA ILE A 34 13.04 -2.57 -3.58
C ILE A 34 13.20 -4.09 -3.80
N SER A 35 12.38 -4.64 -4.67
CA SER A 35 12.49 -6.00 -5.16
C SER A 35 13.15 -6.05 -6.54
N LYS A 36 13.44 -7.26 -7.04
CA LYS A 36 13.96 -7.48 -8.40
C LYS A 36 13.06 -6.94 -9.52
N ILE A 37 11.76 -6.72 -9.23
CA ILE A 37 10.77 -6.18 -10.17
C ILE A 37 10.58 -4.66 -10.05
N SER A 38 11.43 -3.97 -9.30
CA SER A 38 11.35 -2.51 -9.17
C SER A 38 11.50 -1.83 -10.53
N THR A 39 10.61 -0.88 -10.80
CA THR A 39 10.63 -0.06 -12.02
C THR A 39 11.19 1.34 -11.79
N LEU A 40 11.59 1.65 -10.56
CA LEU A 40 12.02 3.00 -10.17
C LEU A 40 13.21 3.51 -11.00
N GLU A 41 14.16 2.64 -11.36
CA GLU A 41 15.31 3.01 -12.17
C GLU A 41 14.95 3.50 -13.59
N LYS A 42 13.83 3.01 -14.14
CA LYS A 42 13.31 3.47 -15.45
C LYS A 42 12.91 4.94 -15.43
N TYR A 43 12.68 5.50 -14.23
CA TYR A 43 12.22 6.87 -14.04
C TYR A 43 13.27 7.76 -13.34
N LYS A 44 14.54 7.69 -13.78
CA LYS A 44 15.65 8.47 -13.21
C LYS A 44 15.33 9.97 -13.03
N LYS A 45 14.45 10.53 -13.89
CA LYS A 45 13.99 11.92 -13.79
C LYS A 45 13.20 12.20 -12.50
N ILE A 46 12.48 11.22 -11.94
CA ILE A 46 11.73 11.39 -10.70
C ILE A 46 12.69 11.51 -9.51
N LEU A 47 13.75 10.70 -9.49
CA LEU A 47 14.74 10.70 -8.41
C LEU A 47 15.44 12.04 -8.22
N LYS A 48 15.52 12.85 -9.28
CA LYS A 48 16.17 14.18 -9.29
C LYS A 48 15.24 15.32 -8.87
N LYS A 49 13.94 15.05 -8.62
CA LYS A 49 12.98 16.10 -8.26
C LYS A 49 13.15 16.53 -6.80
N LYS A 50 13.21 17.84 -6.54
CA LYS A 50 13.33 18.42 -5.18
C LYS A 50 12.18 18.07 -4.24
N ASN A 51 11.00 17.79 -4.78
CA ASN A 51 9.81 17.43 -4.01
C ASN A 51 9.64 15.92 -3.79
N TYR A 52 10.58 15.08 -4.24
CA TYR A 52 10.58 13.64 -4.09
C TYR A 52 11.71 13.17 -3.17
N THR A 53 11.39 12.29 -2.24
CA THR A 53 12.35 11.60 -1.37
C THR A 53 12.06 10.12 -1.39
N PHE A 54 13.09 9.30 -1.58
CA PHE A 54 13.01 7.86 -1.49
C PHE A 54 13.66 7.37 -0.19
N LYS A 55 13.03 6.41 0.47
CA LYS A 55 13.62 5.65 1.59
C LYS A 55 13.49 4.15 1.34
N LYS A 56 14.63 3.47 1.21
CA LYS A 56 14.65 2.00 1.18
C LYS A 56 14.34 1.48 2.58
N TYR A 57 13.21 0.78 2.69
CA TYR A 57 12.75 0.31 3.99
C TYR A 57 11.68 -0.80 3.86
N ASN A 58 11.76 -1.81 4.74
CA ASN A 58 10.77 -2.87 4.83
C ASN A 58 9.71 -2.52 5.89
N LEU A 59 8.45 -2.51 5.50
CA LEU A 59 7.31 -2.15 6.37
C LEU A 59 6.99 -3.19 7.45
N SER A 60 7.73 -4.31 7.50
CA SER A 60 7.59 -5.32 8.56
C SER A 60 7.97 -4.80 9.96
N ASP A 61 8.77 -3.72 10.07
CA ASP A 61 9.10 -3.10 11.34
C ASP A 61 8.04 -2.04 11.73
N LYS A 62 7.17 -2.42 12.65
CA LYS A 62 6.08 -1.60 13.17
C LYS A 62 6.57 -0.25 13.74
N ASN A 63 7.62 -0.28 14.58
CA ASN A 63 8.07 0.92 15.28
C ASN A 63 8.71 1.95 14.34
N LYS A 64 9.49 1.50 13.37
CA LYS A 64 10.04 2.38 12.36
C LYS A 64 8.96 2.95 11.44
N THR A 65 7.98 2.13 11.02
CA THR A 65 6.85 2.59 10.22
C THR A 65 6.11 3.73 10.92
N TYR A 66 5.83 3.58 12.21
CA TYR A 66 5.23 4.63 13.04
C TYR A 66 6.10 5.89 13.11
N LYS A 67 7.42 5.75 13.38
CA LYS A 67 8.35 6.88 13.42
C LYS A 67 8.40 7.65 12.11
N ILE A 68 8.40 6.95 10.97
CA ILE A 68 8.44 7.58 9.64
C ILE A 68 7.16 8.41 9.39
N ILE A 69 5.98 7.87 9.67
CA ILE A 69 4.72 8.58 9.49
C ILE A 69 4.69 9.83 10.38
N ASN A 70 5.05 9.70 11.65
CA ASN A 70 5.04 10.82 12.59
C ASN A 70 6.07 11.92 12.25
N SER A 71 7.24 11.57 11.74
CA SER A 71 8.27 12.53 11.36
C SER A 71 7.94 13.24 10.04
N PHE A 72 7.40 12.51 9.06
CA PHE A 72 7.05 13.10 7.77
C PHE A 72 5.78 13.94 7.84
N LYS A 73 4.84 13.60 8.71
CA LYS A 73 3.54 14.28 8.91
C LYS A 73 2.75 14.40 7.61
N PRO A 74 2.33 13.28 7.00
CA PRO A 74 1.62 13.29 5.72
C PRO A 74 0.24 13.93 5.81
N ASP A 75 -0.28 14.38 4.67
CA ASP A 75 -1.67 14.78 4.46
C ASP A 75 -2.51 13.66 3.84
N ALA A 76 -1.86 12.67 3.23
CA ALA A 76 -2.45 11.43 2.78
C ALA A 76 -1.40 10.32 2.73
N ILE A 77 -1.86 9.07 2.88
CA ILE A 77 -1.05 7.85 2.71
C ILE A 77 -1.65 7.04 1.57
N ILE A 78 -0.82 6.58 0.63
CA ILE A 78 -1.23 5.69 -0.46
C ILE A 78 -0.40 4.42 -0.36
N ASN A 79 -1.04 3.30 -0.07
CA ASN A 79 -0.40 2.01 0.14
C ASN A 79 -0.50 1.11 -1.09
N PHE A 80 0.55 1.11 -1.93
CA PHE A 80 0.73 0.15 -3.01
C PHE A 80 1.59 -1.06 -2.60
N ALA A 81 2.17 -1.04 -1.39
CA ALA A 81 3.11 -2.07 -0.98
C ALA A 81 2.43 -3.43 -0.83
N ALA A 82 2.79 -4.35 -1.71
CA ALA A 82 2.42 -5.76 -1.67
C ALA A 82 3.39 -6.57 -2.53
N GLU A 83 3.56 -7.85 -2.22
CA GLU A 83 3.99 -8.85 -3.18
C GLU A 83 2.78 -9.24 -4.02
N SER A 84 2.84 -9.09 -5.35
CA SER A 84 1.68 -9.17 -6.23
C SER A 84 1.76 -10.23 -7.33
N HIS A 85 2.78 -11.09 -7.30
CA HIS A 85 2.99 -12.09 -8.35
C HIS A 85 2.29 -13.39 -7.99
N VAL A 86 1.19 -13.72 -8.68
CA VAL A 86 0.34 -14.89 -8.37
C VAL A 86 1.14 -16.19 -8.39
N ASP A 87 1.86 -16.49 -9.48
CA ASP A 87 2.63 -17.74 -9.61
C ASP A 87 3.67 -17.89 -8.48
N ARG A 88 4.33 -16.80 -8.10
CA ARG A 88 5.25 -16.80 -6.97
C ARG A 88 4.55 -16.99 -5.63
N SER A 89 3.30 -16.57 -5.50
CA SER A 89 2.52 -16.82 -4.29
C SER A 89 2.13 -18.29 -4.13
N ILE A 90 1.99 -19.00 -5.25
CA ILE A 90 1.74 -20.45 -5.26
C ILE A 90 3.00 -21.20 -4.81
N SER A 91 4.18 -20.80 -5.28
CA SER A 91 5.45 -21.45 -4.92
C SER A 91 5.95 -21.09 -3.50
N ASP A 92 5.62 -19.91 -2.96
CA ASP A 92 6.02 -19.50 -1.62
C ASP A 92 4.86 -18.77 -0.90
N PRO A 93 3.78 -19.48 -0.52
CA PRO A 93 2.59 -18.87 0.05
C PRO A 93 2.84 -18.21 1.41
N ILE A 94 3.70 -18.81 2.24
CA ILE A 94 3.98 -18.29 3.59
C ILE A 94 4.63 -16.92 3.50
N TYR A 95 5.60 -16.73 2.62
CA TYR A 95 6.24 -15.45 2.40
C TYR A 95 5.25 -14.37 1.95
N PHE A 96 4.38 -14.68 0.97
CA PHE A 96 3.39 -13.74 0.45
C PHE A 96 2.38 -13.32 1.51
N ILE A 97 1.81 -14.30 2.23
CA ILE A 97 0.83 -14.05 3.29
C ILE A 97 1.46 -13.21 4.40
N SER A 98 2.61 -13.63 4.93
CA SER A 98 3.28 -12.94 6.03
C SER A 98 3.68 -11.53 5.62
N ASN A 99 4.27 -11.35 4.43
CA ASN A 99 4.73 -10.05 3.98
C ASN A 99 3.56 -9.07 3.76
N ASN A 100 2.52 -9.49 3.05
CA ASN A 100 1.41 -8.61 2.70
C ASN A 100 0.58 -8.22 3.92
N ILE A 101 0.24 -9.20 4.77
CA ILE A 101 -0.57 -8.95 5.97
C ILE A 101 0.22 -8.09 6.97
N ASN A 102 1.47 -8.46 7.30
CA ASN A 102 2.26 -7.72 8.29
C ASN A 102 2.56 -6.28 7.83
N SER A 103 2.96 -6.10 6.56
CA SER A 103 3.26 -4.77 6.03
C SER A 103 2.04 -3.85 6.07
N SER A 104 0.87 -4.34 5.62
CA SER A 104 -0.36 -3.55 5.60
C SER A 104 -0.86 -3.28 7.02
N THR A 105 -0.84 -4.27 7.91
CA THR A 105 -1.25 -4.12 9.33
C THR A 105 -0.37 -3.10 10.05
N ASN A 106 0.94 -3.10 9.81
CA ASN A 106 1.85 -2.12 10.40
C ASN A 106 1.56 -0.69 9.93
N ILE A 107 1.22 -0.52 8.65
CA ILE A 107 0.78 0.79 8.14
C ILE A 107 -0.54 1.21 8.77
N PHE A 108 -1.53 0.33 8.86
CA PHE A 108 -2.83 0.63 9.47
C PHE A 108 -2.69 1.00 10.93
N PHE A 109 -1.84 0.26 11.67
CA PHE A 109 -1.53 0.59 13.05
C PHE A 109 -0.89 1.98 13.19
N ALA A 110 0.15 2.25 12.41
CA ALA A 110 0.85 3.53 12.45
C ALA A 110 -0.05 4.68 11.99
N TYR A 111 -0.90 4.44 10.99
CA TYR A 111 -1.93 5.38 10.54
C TYR A 111 -2.95 5.66 11.65
N LYS A 112 -3.48 4.64 12.31
CA LYS A 112 -4.43 4.77 13.43
C LYS A 112 -3.87 5.69 14.51
N GLU A 113 -2.62 5.48 14.93
CA GLU A 113 -1.98 6.32 15.95
C GLU A 113 -1.75 7.77 15.46
N TYR A 114 -1.42 7.95 14.20
CA TYR A 114 -1.28 9.29 13.61
C TYR A 114 -2.64 9.98 13.41
N TYR A 115 -3.67 9.24 13.03
CA TYR A 115 -5.03 9.73 12.80
C TYR A 115 -5.68 10.34 14.04
N LYS A 116 -5.29 9.91 15.26
CA LYS A 116 -5.70 10.53 16.52
C LYS A 116 -5.24 12.00 16.63
N LYS A 117 -4.09 12.31 16.04
CA LYS A 117 -3.47 13.65 16.06
C LYS A 117 -3.91 14.52 14.88
N LYS A 118 -4.07 13.90 13.71
CA LYS A 118 -4.43 14.60 12.47
C LYS A 118 -5.28 13.69 11.60
N LYS A 119 -6.50 14.13 11.31
CA LYS A 119 -7.43 13.44 10.43
C LYS A 119 -6.91 13.52 8.98
N ILE A 120 -6.49 12.39 8.44
CA ILE A 120 -6.02 12.23 7.06
C ILE A 120 -6.66 10.98 6.46
N LYS A 121 -6.58 10.80 5.15
CA LYS A 121 -7.03 9.58 4.47
C LYS A 121 -5.87 8.64 4.21
N LEU A 122 -6.12 7.34 4.37
CA LEU A 122 -5.27 6.28 3.88
C LEU A 122 -6.01 5.56 2.75
N TYR A 123 -5.35 5.46 1.59
CA TYR A 123 -5.82 4.71 0.43
C TYR A 123 -5.04 3.40 0.37
N HIS A 124 -5.74 2.29 0.52
CA HIS A 124 -5.18 0.93 0.42
C HIS A 124 -5.54 0.34 -0.93
N ILE A 125 -4.54 0.07 -1.75
CA ILE A 125 -4.76 -0.49 -3.08
C ILE A 125 -4.96 -2.00 -2.96
N SER A 126 -6.15 -2.45 -3.33
CA SER A 126 -6.53 -3.86 -3.36
C SER A 126 -6.43 -4.45 -4.78
N THR A 127 -7.20 -5.44 -5.08
CA THR A 127 -7.28 -6.15 -6.36
C THR A 127 -8.68 -6.74 -6.53
N ASP A 128 -9.16 -6.84 -7.75
CA ASP A 128 -10.39 -7.56 -8.10
C ASP A 128 -10.29 -9.07 -7.85
N GLU A 129 -9.09 -9.63 -7.79
CA GLU A 129 -8.86 -11.04 -7.48
C GLU A 129 -9.38 -11.46 -6.09
N VAL A 130 -9.67 -10.50 -5.20
CA VAL A 130 -10.30 -10.79 -3.90
C VAL A 130 -11.70 -11.38 -4.04
N TYR A 131 -12.36 -11.17 -5.19
CA TYR A 131 -13.68 -11.70 -5.51
C TYR A 131 -13.65 -13.07 -6.19
N GLY A 132 -12.45 -13.59 -6.48
CA GLY A 132 -12.26 -14.88 -7.14
C GLY A 132 -12.54 -14.88 -8.63
N SER A 133 -12.60 -16.07 -9.21
CA SER A 133 -12.80 -16.25 -10.66
C SER A 133 -14.28 -16.28 -11.00
N LYS A 134 -14.73 -15.40 -11.90
CA LYS A 134 -16.09 -15.41 -12.43
C LYS A 134 -16.14 -16.07 -13.81
N LYS A 135 -17.08 -16.99 -14.01
CA LYS A 135 -17.31 -17.61 -15.34
C LYS A 135 -17.92 -16.64 -16.33
N LYS A 136 -18.73 -15.67 -15.87
CA LYS A 136 -19.38 -14.64 -16.67
C LYS A 136 -19.57 -13.36 -15.85
N GLY A 137 -19.56 -12.20 -16.53
CA GLY A 137 -19.78 -10.88 -15.92
C GLY A 137 -18.55 -10.33 -15.22
N SER A 138 -18.76 -9.28 -14.40
CA SER A 138 -17.73 -8.57 -13.64
C SER A 138 -18.04 -8.60 -12.15
N SER A 139 -17.04 -8.44 -11.33
CA SER A 139 -17.21 -8.26 -9.88
C SER A 139 -17.61 -6.82 -9.56
N VAL A 140 -18.36 -6.65 -8.48
CA VAL A 140 -18.69 -5.35 -7.91
C VAL A 140 -18.26 -5.31 -6.45
N GLU A 141 -18.15 -4.10 -5.88
CA GLU A 141 -17.56 -3.88 -4.56
C GLU A 141 -18.33 -4.54 -3.41
N ASN A 142 -19.59 -4.91 -3.62
CA ASN A 142 -20.45 -5.59 -2.65
C ASN A 142 -20.42 -7.11 -2.77
N ASP A 143 -19.72 -7.67 -3.76
CA ASP A 143 -19.59 -9.13 -3.88
C ASP A 143 -18.84 -9.71 -2.69
N LYS A 144 -19.15 -10.97 -2.38
CA LYS A 144 -18.42 -11.72 -1.35
C LYS A 144 -17.00 -12.00 -1.83
N TYR A 145 -16.04 -11.90 -0.90
CA TYR A 145 -14.67 -12.31 -1.17
C TYR A 145 -14.59 -13.84 -1.29
N ASP A 146 -14.00 -14.29 -2.39
CA ASP A 146 -13.77 -15.71 -2.70
C ASP A 146 -12.40 -15.89 -3.40
N PRO A 147 -11.28 -15.48 -2.73
CA PRO A 147 -9.97 -15.45 -3.34
C PRO A 147 -9.46 -16.84 -3.70
N SER A 148 -8.92 -17.01 -4.91
CA SER A 148 -8.50 -18.28 -5.48
C SER A 148 -6.98 -18.55 -5.42
N SER A 149 -6.18 -17.63 -4.88
CA SER A 149 -4.73 -17.78 -4.76
C SER A 149 -4.21 -17.30 -3.39
N PRO A 150 -3.01 -17.73 -2.94
CA PRO A 150 -2.40 -17.18 -1.72
C PRO A 150 -2.19 -15.67 -1.78
N TYR A 151 -1.88 -15.12 -2.96
CA TYR A 151 -1.82 -13.66 -3.17
C TYR A 151 -3.18 -13.01 -2.92
N SER A 152 -4.22 -13.44 -3.65
CA SER A 152 -5.55 -12.83 -3.50
C SER A 152 -6.13 -13.02 -2.11
N ALA A 153 -5.87 -14.17 -1.45
CA ALA A 153 -6.24 -14.41 -0.06
C ALA A 153 -5.53 -13.44 0.89
N SER A 154 -4.24 -13.17 0.68
CA SER A 154 -3.50 -12.19 1.48
C SER A 154 -4.06 -10.78 1.31
N LYS A 155 -4.49 -10.40 0.10
CA LYS A 155 -5.11 -9.10 -0.18
C LYS A 155 -6.50 -8.98 0.43
N ALA A 156 -7.35 -10.01 0.27
CA ALA A 156 -8.67 -10.07 0.94
C ALA A 156 -8.54 -9.95 2.46
N SER A 157 -7.55 -10.60 3.06
CA SER A 157 -7.25 -10.49 4.49
C SER A 157 -6.90 -9.06 4.88
N THR A 158 -6.07 -8.36 4.11
CA THR A 158 -5.72 -6.95 4.41
C THR A 158 -6.91 -6.01 4.27
N ASP A 159 -7.82 -6.26 3.32
CA ASP A 159 -9.05 -5.50 3.16
C ASP A 159 -10.00 -5.70 4.36
N LEU A 160 -10.15 -6.93 4.83
CA LEU A 160 -10.94 -7.23 6.03
C LEU A 160 -10.34 -6.57 7.28
N ILE A 161 -9.01 -6.59 7.42
CA ILE A 161 -8.30 -5.89 8.51
C ILE A 161 -8.55 -4.38 8.41
N ALA A 162 -8.49 -3.78 7.22
CA ALA A 162 -8.77 -2.36 7.02
C ALA A 162 -10.22 -2.00 7.43
N LYS A 163 -11.21 -2.83 7.03
CA LYS A 163 -12.61 -2.68 7.44
C LYS A 163 -12.75 -2.78 8.97
N ALA A 164 -12.05 -3.73 9.60
CA ALA A 164 -12.04 -3.88 11.06
C ALA A 164 -11.43 -2.65 11.76
N PHE A 165 -10.30 -2.11 11.25
CA PHE A 165 -9.70 -0.88 11.79
C PHE A 165 -10.65 0.30 11.70
N ASN A 166 -11.37 0.46 10.59
CA ASN A 166 -12.36 1.52 10.45
C ASN A 166 -13.47 1.41 11.51
N ARG A 167 -14.01 0.21 11.72
CA ARG A 167 -15.08 -0.04 12.70
C ARG A 167 -14.60 0.14 14.14
N THR A 168 -13.46 -0.46 14.48
CA THR A 168 -12.96 -0.52 15.87
C THR A 168 -12.34 0.80 16.32
N TYR A 169 -11.64 1.49 15.41
CA TYR A 169 -10.84 2.68 15.76
C TYR A 169 -11.37 3.97 15.13
N ASN A 170 -12.51 3.93 14.44
CA ASN A 170 -13.11 5.06 13.75
C ASN A 170 -12.12 5.78 12.83
N THR A 171 -11.39 5.00 12.03
CA THR A 171 -10.43 5.49 11.04
C THR A 171 -11.06 5.62 9.65
N GLU A 172 -10.35 6.24 8.70
CA GLU A 172 -10.80 6.39 7.31
C GLU A 172 -9.83 5.72 6.33
N ILE A 173 -9.71 4.39 6.40
CA ILE A 173 -8.99 3.60 5.40
C ILE A 173 -9.95 3.36 4.22
N LYS A 174 -9.60 3.87 3.05
CA LYS A 174 -10.32 3.65 1.79
C LYS A 174 -9.65 2.51 1.03
N ILE A 175 -10.42 1.48 0.70
CA ILE A 175 -9.99 0.36 -0.14
C ILE A 175 -10.33 0.72 -1.58
N LEU A 176 -9.36 0.56 -2.50
CA LEU A 176 -9.48 0.88 -3.93
C LEU A 176 -9.01 -0.30 -4.78
#